data_fb3e89c811e09702b5b68b318b9d60e6
#
_entry.id   fb3e89c811e09702b5b68b318b9d60e6
#
_cell.length_a   1.000
_cell.length_b   1.000
_cell.length_c   1.000
_cell.angle_alpha   90.00
_cell.angle_beta   90.00
_cell.angle_gamma   90.00
#
_symmetry.space_group_name_H-M   'P 1'
#
loop_
_entity.id
_entity.type
_entity.pdbx_description
1 polymer ?
#
loop_
_entity_poly.entity_id
_entity_poly.type
_entity_poly.pdbx_seq_one_letter_code
_entity_poly.pdbx_strand_id
1 'polypeptide(L)'
;MIADTYPAKRYPANPLTPQGARHLLEGRHPVIRLRSPDDSVLLELFGGASIPDWGLSPECVQLKSPPEDLIAGWRFIDQQSANEDGVRNLGVVNEAVEIKLPIVVHARNGIELRKMLNTLFGSLDPERTGTFSWWTPEFGYWYGPARWFKPPREPVAISGDECTAETTIAVRIDGGFFRGLDDVAQFGFAYDEMRDDFEVDYYTDLGPNWPIRYFGQGGGYVFAAQGQLRWRDDPNRRIGTEGRTFVAGPYDDGEFSETETDYQVLEFQLGKMLEFGAADDGWVRMGRHADGSWNGYGTRIRVTGGSIRLSAFNNYHETHVETWPIFPPPLPGEYIRVEAGDPDANDGEGDPRIFRVKRGWVKASITTFKTRDDAGITPLGASFRGGGCGGHASAAWIGQGTPASLTFFSLGDASVVTQSGVIPRLNIGTVPRWDRYTLYGPGTFEIAAGPGSTQMVKFGPLLPNQIVRLNSDGSGKRVFDATKVPATAEELLEHREMLDELKDLAPLGHDNLTLQANASAYGVVPPQGNLHQLLEGWFTRPIPAKPSGLPAQEVNVAVSISGGNSNSRIIASGTPLRRWPQ
;
A
#
# COMPACT_ATOMS: atom_id res chain seq x y z
N MET A 1 -2.39 7.73 4.51
CA MET A 1 -3.54 8.64 4.72
C MET A 1 -3.28 9.33 6.06
N ILE A 2 -2.77 10.56 6.03
CA ILE A 2 -2.65 11.37 7.24
C ILE A 2 -4.10 11.69 7.59
N ALA A 3 -4.59 11.15 8.69
CA ALA A 3 -5.87 11.56 9.23
C ALA A 3 -5.77 13.08 9.39
N ASP A 4 -6.60 13.84 8.68
CA ASP A 4 -6.78 15.27 8.92
C ASP A 4 -7.36 15.41 10.34
N THR A 5 -6.47 15.45 11.31
CA THR A 5 -6.84 15.88 12.65
C THR A 5 -7.26 17.33 12.49
N TYR A 6 -8.56 17.57 12.54
CA TYR A 6 -9.10 18.91 12.50
C TYR A 6 -8.44 19.74 13.61
N PRO A 7 -7.91 20.93 13.29
CA PRO A 7 -7.31 21.79 14.30
C PRO A 7 -8.33 22.09 15.40
N ALA A 8 -7.86 22.25 16.62
CA ALA A 8 -8.71 22.48 17.80
C ALA A 8 -9.60 23.72 17.67
N LYS A 9 -9.13 24.73 16.90
CA LYS A 9 -9.88 25.97 16.62
C LYS A 9 -9.78 26.34 15.15
N ARG A 10 -10.94 26.56 14.53
CA ARG A 10 -11.08 27.02 13.15
C ARG A 10 -11.70 28.40 13.11
N TYR A 11 -11.17 29.29 12.29
CA TYR A 11 -11.72 30.59 12.04
C TYR A 11 -11.93 30.84 10.53
N PRO A 12 -13.17 31.16 10.09
CA PRO A 12 -14.38 31.27 10.91
C PRO A 12 -14.80 29.93 11.52
N ALA A 13 -15.43 29.97 12.69
CA ALA A 13 -15.81 28.79 13.47
C ALA A 13 -17.01 28.03 12.88
N ASN A 14 -17.79 28.68 12.05
CA ASN A 14 -19.01 28.11 11.48
C ASN A 14 -18.76 27.16 10.30
N PRO A 15 -19.64 26.18 10.08
CA PRO A 15 -19.59 25.35 8.90
C PRO A 15 -19.75 26.19 7.63
N LEU A 16 -19.39 25.59 6.51
CA LEU A 16 -19.52 26.17 5.18
C LEU A 16 -20.96 26.69 4.96
N THR A 17 -21.10 27.97 4.66
CA THR A 17 -22.40 28.57 4.36
C THR A 17 -22.91 28.10 2.99
N PRO A 18 -24.23 28.16 2.71
CA PRO A 18 -24.75 27.87 1.38
C PRO A 18 -24.10 28.71 0.27
N GLN A 19 -23.80 30.00 0.55
CA GLN A 19 -23.08 30.87 -0.38
C GLN A 19 -21.63 30.40 -0.57
N GLY A 20 -20.95 30.03 0.51
CA GLY A 20 -19.60 29.48 0.46
C GLY A 20 -19.57 28.16 -0.31
N ALA A 21 -20.53 27.27 -0.08
CA ALA A 21 -20.66 26.04 -0.83
C ALA A 21 -20.90 26.29 -2.34
N ARG A 22 -21.81 27.19 -2.66
CA ARG A 22 -22.07 27.60 -4.04
C ARG A 22 -20.83 28.18 -4.70
N HIS A 23 -20.09 29.01 -3.99
CA HIS A 23 -18.87 29.63 -4.47
C HIS A 23 -17.77 28.61 -4.82
N LEU A 24 -17.62 27.55 -3.97
CA LEU A 24 -16.74 26.44 -4.23
C LEU A 24 -17.18 25.60 -5.44
N LEU A 25 -18.50 25.31 -5.55
CA LEU A 25 -19.06 24.52 -6.64
C LEU A 25 -18.96 25.24 -7.99
N GLU A 26 -19.11 26.57 -7.98
CA GLU A 26 -18.97 27.39 -9.20
C GLU A 26 -17.50 27.64 -9.59
N GLY A 27 -16.54 27.19 -8.78
CA GLY A 27 -15.11 27.32 -9.07
C GLY A 27 -14.59 28.76 -9.22
N ARG A 28 -15.31 29.73 -8.68
CA ARG A 28 -15.01 31.17 -8.95
C ARG A 28 -13.76 31.68 -8.26
N HIS A 29 -13.40 31.09 -7.10
CA HIS A 29 -12.27 31.56 -6.29
C HIS A 29 -11.50 30.42 -5.65
N PRO A 30 -10.19 30.55 -5.41
CA PRO A 30 -9.42 29.60 -4.65
C PRO A 30 -9.84 29.59 -3.17
N VAL A 31 -9.52 28.49 -2.47
CA VAL A 31 -9.54 28.43 -1.00
C VAL A 31 -8.12 28.58 -0.49
N ILE A 32 -7.88 29.60 0.34
CA ILE A 32 -6.56 29.89 0.90
C ILE A 32 -6.64 29.74 2.41
N ARG A 33 -5.74 28.94 2.97
CA ARG A 33 -5.71 28.62 4.39
C ARG A 33 -4.31 28.77 4.97
N LEU A 34 -4.25 29.14 6.24
CA LEU A 34 -3.05 29.13 7.06
C LEU A 34 -3.32 28.32 8.33
N ARG A 35 -2.50 27.30 8.59
CA ARG A 35 -2.58 26.42 9.75
C ARG A 35 -1.36 26.65 10.63
N SER A 36 -1.56 26.72 11.94
CA SER A 36 -0.49 26.88 12.93
C SER A 36 0.43 25.65 12.98
N PRO A 37 1.69 25.80 13.47
CA PRO A 37 2.65 24.69 13.57
C PRO A 37 2.24 23.56 14.51
N ASP A 38 1.40 23.84 15.50
CA ASP A 38 0.89 22.90 16.49
C ASP A 38 -0.49 22.35 16.17
N ASP A 39 -1.01 22.63 14.97
CA ASP A 39 -2.36 22.28 14.52
C ASP A 39 -3.50 22.81 15.42
N SER A 40 -3.23 23.76 16.31
CA SER A 40 -4.24 24.32 17.22
C SER A 40 -5.19 25.29 16.54
N VAL A 41 -4.76 25.96 15.45
CA VAL A 41 -5.51 27.01 14.77
C VAL A 41 -5.49 26.80 13.26
N LEU A 42 -6.67 26.90 12.63
CA LEU A 42 -6.85 26.99 11.19
C LEU A 42 -7.53 28.30 10.81
N LEU A 43 -6.86 29.12 10.02
CA LEU A 43 -7.40 30.35 9.46
C LEU A 43 -7.77 30.14 7.99
N GLU A 44 -9.04 30.26 7.64
CA GLU A 44 -9.47 30.34 6.25
C GLU A 44 -9.43 31.79 5.79
N LEU A 45 -8.39 32.13 5.05
CA LEU A 45 -8.09 33.50 4.65
C LEU A 45 -8.92 33.94 3.45
N PHE A 46 -9.34 33.01 2.59
CA PHE A 46 -10.09 33.32 1.39
C PHE A 46 -10.89 32.11 0.88
N GLY A 47 -12.07 32.37 0.33
CA GLY A 47 -12.96 31.36 -0.25
C GLY A 47 -13.67 30.49 0.80
N GLY A 48 -14.57 29.64 0.35
CA GLY A 48 -15.23 28.67 1.21
C GLY A 48 -15.94 29.27 2.43
N ALA A 49 -15.52 28.85 3.62
CA ALA A 49 -16.12 29.30 4.87
C ALA A 49 -15.73 30.74 5.25
N SER A 50 -14.72 31.33 4.60
CA SER A 50 -14.36 32.74 4.81
C SER A 50 -15.35 33.72 4.17
N ILE A 51 -16.27 33.24 3.32
CA ILE A 51 -17.35 34.08 2.77
C ILE A 51 -18.32 34.38 3.90
N PRO A 52 -18.38 35.63 4.39
CA PRO A 52 -19.13 35.92 5.59
C PRO A 52 -20.64 35.80 5.37
N ASP A 53 -21.27 35.03 6.21
CA ASP A 53 -22.65 35.33 6.60
C ASP A 53 -22.55 36.17 7.85
N TRP A 54 -22.65 37.50 7.68
CA TRP A 54 -22.38 38.51 8.69
C TRP A 54 -23.16 38.34 10.00
N GLY A 55 -24.12 37.42 10.05
CA GLY A 55 -24.87 37.07 11.24
C GLY A 55 -24.35 35.90 12.04
N LEU A 56 -23.55 35.00 11.45
CA LEU A 56 -23.24 33.68 12.01
C LEU A 56 -21.81 33.51 12.55
N SER A 57 -20.81 34.21 12.01
CA SER A 57 -19.43 34.09 12.47
C SER A 57 -18.63 35.38 12.24
N PRO A 58 -18.75 36.34 13.14
CA PRO A 58 -18.03 37.60 12.98
C PRO A 58 -16.53 37.51 13.28
N GLU A 59 -16.08 36.48 14.00
CA GLU A 59 -14.66 36.27 14.29
C GLU A 59 -13.99 35.55 13.11
N CYS A 60 -13.26 36.30 12.28
CA CYS A 60 -12.53 35.74 11.12
C CYS A 60 -11.28 36.58 10.79
N VAL A 61 -10.40 35.93 10.03
CA VAL A 61 -9.25 36.56 9.39
C VAL A 61 -9.39 36.37 7.89
N GLN A 62 -9.39 37.44 7.12
CA GLN A 62 -9.60 37.40 5.67
C GLN A 62 -8.49 38.15 4.95
N LEU A 63 -8.21 37.72 3.71
CA LEU A 63 -7.35 38.50 2.82
C LEU A 63 -8.06 39.77 2.38
N LYS A 64 -7.39 40.91 2.55
CA LYS A 64 -7.82 42.24 2.05
C LYS A 64 -7.61 42.36 0.54
N SER A 65 -6.51 41.80 0.06
CA SER A 65 -6.11 41.73 -1.35
C SER A 65 -5.41 40.41 -1.64
N PRO A 66 -5.24 40.02 -2.91
CA PRO A 66 -4.50 38.81 -3.26
C PRO A 66 -3.12 38.76 -2.58
N PRO A 67 -2.64 37.55 -2.20
CA PRO A 67 -1.29 37.40 -1.69
C PRO A 67 -0.25 37.88 -2.68
N GLU A 68 0.79 38.55 -2.17
CA GLU A 68 1.91 39.03 -2.99
C GLU A 68 3.11 38.06 -2.89
N ASP A 69 3.99 38.10 -3.89
CA ASP A 69 5.26 37.38 -3.92
C ASP A 69 5.12 35.85 -3.83
N LEU A 70 4.10 35.28 -4.49
CA LEU A 70 3.81 33.83 -4.51
C LEU A 70 4.84 33.00 -5.30
N ILE A 71 5.76 33.63 -6.03
CA ILE A 71 6.78 32.95 -6.83
C ILE A 71 8.14 33.16 -6.17
N ALA A 72 8.86 32.05 -5.94
CA ALA A 72 10.23 32.13 -5.46
C ALA A 72 11.13 32.93 -6.41
N GLY A 73 12.01 33.72 -5.87
CA GLY A 73 13.16 34.22 -6.61
C GLY A 73 14.07 33.09 -7.07
N TRP A 74 14.88 33.35 -8.07
CA TRP A 74 15.90 32.40 -8.52
C TRP A 74 17.21 33.11 -8.82
N ARG A 75 18.29 32.36 -8.70
CA ARG A 75 19.63 32.81 -9.03
C ARG A 75 20.26 31.83 -10.01
N PHE A 76 20.85 32.38 -11.08
CA PHE A 76 21.63 31.57 -12.03
C PHE A 76 23.01 31.24 -11.44
N ILE A 77 23.46 30.03 -11.66
CA ILE A 77 24.85 29.63 -11.45
C ILE A 77 25.52 29.66 -12.80
N ASP A 78 26.26 30.75 -13.06
CA ASP A 78 26.92 30.99 -14.34
C ASP A 78 28.43 30.78 -14.17
N GLN A 79 29.05 30.22 -15.21
CA GLN A 79 30.50 30.12 -15.38
C GLN A 79 30.91 30.92 -16.58
N GLN A 80 31.94 31.77 -16.42
CA GLN A 80 32.58 32.49 -17.50
C GLN A 80 34.05 32.12 -17.53
N SER A 81 34.53 31.67 -18.71
CA SER A 81 35.96 31.45 -18.94
C SER A 81 36.59 32.74 -19.41
N ALA A 82 37.87 32.95 -19.07
CA ALA A 82 38.59 34.20 -19.41
C ALA A 82 38.69 34.49 -20.92
N ASN A 83 38.47 33.47 -21.77
CA ASN A 83 38.61 33.56 -23.23
C ASN A 83 37.31 33.25 -24.00
N GLU A 84 36.16 33.22 -23.32
CA GLU A 84 34.85 32.95 -23.94
C GLU A 84 33.96 34.20 -23.84
N ASP A 85 33.35 34.57 -24.98
CA ASP A 85 32.31 35.58 -25.00
C ASP A 85 31.01 35.01 -24.42
N GLY A 86 30.44 35.69 -23.43
CA GLY A 86 29.21 35.27 -22.76
C GLY A 86 29.43 34.43 -21.50
N VAL A 87 28.36 33.86 -21.00
CA VAL A 87 28.34 33.02 -19.78
C VAL A 87 27.69 31.67 -20.06
N ARG A 88 28.24 30.60 -19.51
CA ARG A 88 27.67 29.27 -19.54
C ARG A 88 26.81 29.07 -18.29
N ASN A 89 25.50 28.91 -18.46
CA ASN A 89 24.62 28.59 -17.35
C ASN A 89 24.85 27.14 -16.90
N LEU A 90 25.25 26.93 -15.65
CA LEU A 90 25.44 25.62 -15.02
C LEU A 90 24.21 25.14 -14.29
N GLY A 91 23.28 26.05 -13.92
CA GLY A 91 22.07 25.70 -13.20
C GLY A 91 21.33 26.90 -12.65
N VAL A 92 20.20 26.63 -12.00
CA VAL A 92 19.35 27.61 -11.34
C VAL A 92 19.08 27.14 -9.91
N VAL A 93 19.31 28.03 -8.95
CA VAL A 93 18.94 27.81 -7.53
C VAL A 93 17.67 28.61 -7.27
N ASN A 94 16.61 27.94 -6.83
CA ASN A 94 15.40 28.61 -6.41
C ASN A 94 15.58 29.08 -4.96
N GLU A 95 15.16 30.29 -4.69
CA GLU A 95 15.17 30.90 -3.37
C GLU A 95 13.91 30.53 -2.60
N ALA A 96 13.82 30.91 -1.33
CA ALA A 96 12.60 30.73 -0.56
C ALA A 96 11.45 31.59 -1.13
N VAL A 97 10.20 31.14 -1.00
CA VAL A 97 9.02 31.95 -1.33
C VAL A 97 8.68 32.82 -0.11
N GLU A 98 8.69 34.12 -0.25
CA GLU A 98 8.36 35.10 0.80
C GLU A 98 6.99 35.71 0.52
N ILE A 99 5.92 35.10 1.04
CA ILE A 99 4.54 35.50 0.75
C ILE A 99 4.11 36.61 1.70
N LYS A 100 3.60 37.71 1.17
CA LYS A 100 2.92 38.75 1.93
C LYS A 100 1.41 38.54 1.86
N LEU A 101 0.79 38.56 3.01
CA LEU A 101 -0.63 38.36 3.21
C LEU A 101 -1.24 39.61 3.82
N PRO A 102 -1.76 40.57 3.01
CA PRO A 102 -2.56 41.68 3.51
C PRO A 102 -3.88 41.11 4.05
N ILE A 103 -4.11 41.29 5.35
CA ILE A 103 -5.26 40.68 6.06
C ILE A 103 -6.09 41.71 6.79
N VAL A 104 -7.37 41.38 6.90
CA VAL A 104 -8.33 42.05 7.77
C VAL A 104 -8.82 41.07 8.82
N VAL A 105 -8.75 41.43 10.05
CA VAL A 105 -9.29 40.70 11.20
C VAL A 105 -10.62 41.31 11.59
N HIS A 106 -11.67 40.51 11.67
CA HIS A 106 -13.00 40.92 12.07
C HIS A 106 -13.42 40.25 13.38
N ALA A 107 -14.12 41.00 14.22
CA ALA A 107 -14.73 40.49 15.43
C ALA A 107 -15.97 41.32 15.82
N ARG A 108 -16.78 40.82 16.76
CA ARG A 108 -18.03 41.45 17.22
C ARG A 108 -17.80 42.75 18.01
N ASN A 109 -16.67 42.84 18.66
CA ASN A 109 -16.33 43.97 19.52
C ASN A 109 -14.82 44.02 19.78
N GLY A 110 -14.34 45.08 20.40
CA GLY A 110 -12.92 45.27 20.65
C GLY A 110 -12.28 44.22 21.57
N ILE A 111 -13.03 43.56 22.44
CA ILE A 111 -12.49 42.48 23.28
C ILE A 111 -12.21 41.23 22.42
N GLU A 112 -13.17 40.83 21.60
CA GLU A 112 -13.01 39.70 20.72
C GLU A 112 -11.99 39.99 19.60
N LEU A 113 -11.90 41.25 19.14
CA LEU A 113 -10.87 41.64 18.19
C LEU A 113 -9.46 41.45 18.77
N ARG A 114 -9.23 41.87 20.02
CA ARG A 114 -7.95 41.66 20.70
C ARG A 114 -7.63 40.17 20.89
N LYS A 115 -8.64 39.33 21.20
CA LYS A 115 -8.47 37.88 21.29
C LYS A 115 -8.10 37.28 19.93
N MET A 116 -8.76 37.73 18.86
CA MET A 116 -8.44 37.27 17.49
C MET A 116 -7.04 37.66 17.05
N LEU A 117 -6.61 38.88 17.31
CA LEU A 117 -5.25 39.34 17.05
C LEU A 117 -4.22 38.52 17.85
N ASN A 118 -4.50 38.25 19.12
CA ASN A 118 -3.65 37.40 19.94
C ASN A 118 -3.60 35.94 19.39
N THR A 119 -4.73 35.40 18.96
CA THR A 119 -4.78 34.09 18.32
C THR A 119 -4.01 34.08 17.01
N LEU A 120 -4.18 35.08 16.16
CA LEU A 120 -3.45 35.21 14.89
C LEU A 120 -1.94 35.22 15.11
N PHE A 121 -1.45 36.16 15.94
CA PHE A 121 0.00 36.27 16.16
C PHE A 121 0.56 35.09 16.97
N GLY A 122 -0.21 34.53 17.90
CA GLY A 122 0.16 33.33 18.64
C GLY A 122 0.19 32.04 17.78
N SER A 123 -0.51 32.03 16.64
CA SER A 123 -0.48 30.92 15.69
C SER A 123 0.69 30.98 14.71
N LEU A 124 1.47 32.05 14.72
CA LEU A 124 2.63 32.23 13.85
C LEU A 124 3.91 31.98 14.64
N ASP A 125 4.82 31.20 14.09
CA ASP A 125 6.09 30.84 14.74
C ASP A 125 7.24 31.03 13.74
N PRO A 126 8.34 31.72 14.12
CA PRO A 126 9.49 31.90 13.24
C PRO A 126 10.39 30.65 13.18
N GLU A 127 10.34 29.76 14.17
CA GLU A 127 11.19 28.56 14.27
C GLU A 127 10.49 27.32 13.71
N ARG A 128 9.20 27.18 13.98
CA ARG A 128 8.39 26.04 13.54
C ARG A 128 7.54 26.39 12.33
N THR A 129 7.34 25.42 11.46
CA THR A 129 6.54 25.59 10.24
C THR A 129 5.11 25.16 10.45
N GLY A 130 4.16 26.05 10.17
CA GLY A 130 2.77 25.73 9.92
C GLY A 130 2.56 25.37 8.44
N THR A 131 1.32 25.41 7.96
CA THR A 131 0.99 25.09 6.57
C THR A 131 0.23 26.23 5.92
N PHE A 132 0.80 26.80 4.86
CA PHE A 132 0.06 27.66 3.93
C PHE A 132 -0.47 26.79 2.80
N SER A 133 -1.76 26.84 2.51
CA SER A 133 -2.37 25.99 1.47
C SER A 133 -3.26 26.79 0.54
N TRP A 134 -3.32 26.30 -0.71
CA TRP A 134 -4.06 26.87 -1.81
C TRP A 134 -4.78 25.76 -2.56
N TRP A 135 -6.08 25.86 -2.71
CA TRP A 135 -6.89 24.91 -3.44
C TRP A 135 -7.71 25.60 -4.52
N THR A 136 -7.75 25.01 -5.72
CA THR A 136 -8.67 25.37 -6.79
C THR A 136 -9.23 24.10 -7.44
N PRO A 137 -10.44 24.15 -8.01
CA PRO A 137 -11.01 22.98 -8.71
C PRO A 137 -10.15 22.51 -9.89
N GLU A 138 -9.50 23.44 -10.63
CA GLU A 138 -8.74 23.13 -11.84
C GLU A 138 -7.35 22.60 -11.56
N PHE A 139 -6.71 23.07 -10.47
CA PHE A 139 -5.31 22.74 -10.17
C PHE A 139 -5.14 21.89 -8.92
N GLY A 140 -6.23 21.64 -8.18
CA GLY A 140 -6.21 20.82 -6.97
C GLY A 140 -5.60 21.54 -5.76
N TYR A 141 -5.11 20.74 -4.82
CA TYR A 141 -4.58 21.19 -3.53
C TYR A 141 -3.05 21.32 -3.56
N TRP A 142 -2.57 22.53 -3.24
CA TRP A 142 -1.14 22.84 -3.13
C TRP A 142 -0.85 23.47 -1.78
N TYR A 143 0.24 23.09 -1.15
CA TYR A 143 0.62 23.60 0.16
C TYR A 143 2.13 23.81 0.26
N GLY A 144 2.52 24.66 1.21
CA GLY A 144 3.90 24.85 1.59
C GLY A 144 4.06 24.90 3.11
N PRO A 145 5.10 24.22 3.66
CA PRO A 145 5.46 24.42 5.05
C PRO A 145 5.95 25.87 5.21
N ALA A 146 5.16 26.68 5.91
CA ALA A 146 5.37 28.12 6.02
C ALA A 146 5.64 28.53 7.48
N ARG A 147 6.65 29.36 7.70
CA ARG A 147 6.93 29.96 9.01
C ARG A 147 6.78 31.46 8.97
N TRP A 148 6.62 32.08 10.12
CA TRP A 148 6.59 33.53 10.24
C TRP A 148 7.96 34.10 9.86
N PHE A 149 7.99 34.99 8.87
CA PHE A 149 9.26 35.47 8.32
C PHE A 149 9.69 36.81 8.85
N LYS A 150 8.74 37.77 8.93
CA LYS A 150 9.00 39.15 9.41
C LYS A 150 7.83 39.64 10.24
N PRO A 151 8.08 40.36 11.32
CA PRO A 151 7.03 41.07 12.02
C PRO A 151 6.41 42.12 11.09
N PRO A 152 5.15 42.51 11.31
CA PRO A 152 4.50 43.61 10.59
C PRO A 152 5.36 44.86 10.64
N ARG A 153 5.57 45.51 9.49
CA ARG A 153 6.32 46.77 9.43
C ARG A 153 5.51 47.95 9.95
N GLU A 154 4.20 47.88 9.77
CA GLU A 154 3.26 48.91 10.18
C GLU A 154 2.50 48.44 11.43
N PRO A 155 2.17 49.36 12.33
CA PRO A 155 1.30 49.04 13.45
C PRO A 155 -0.05 48.52 12.92
N VAL A 156 -0.69 47.63 13.68
CA VAL A 156 -2.02 47.13 13.35
C VAL A 156 -3.00 48.31 13.36
N ALA A 157 -3.57 48.60 12.17
CA ALA A 157 -4.56 49.67 12.06
C ALA A 157 -5.92 49.15 12.57
N ILE A 158 -6.40 49.69 13.67
CA ILE A 158 -7.71 49.33 14.24
C ILE A 158 -8.73 50.38 13.77
N SER A 159 -9.89 49.93 13.30
CA SER A 159 -11.00 50.78 12.90
C SER A 159 -11.60 51.56 14.11
N GLY A 160 -12.26 52.66 13.82
CA GLY A 160 -12.87 53.48 14.87
C GLY A 160 -14.02 52.83 15.64
N ASP A 161 -14.61 51.74 15.10
CA ASP A 161 -15.62 50.93 15.76
C ASP A 161 -15.02 49.78 16.60
N GLU A 162 -13.69 49.67 16.60
CA GLU A 162 -12.92 48.59 17.26
C GLU A 162 -13.36 47.16 16.88
N CYS A 163 -14.06 46.98 15.75
CA CYS A 163 -14.52 45.67 15.28
C CYS A 163 -13.62 45.09 14.21
N THR A 164 -12.79 45.89 13.57
CA THR A 164 -11.88 45.46 12.51
C THR A 164 -10.45 45.94 12.73
N ALA A 165 -9.49 45.14 12.28
CA ALA A 165 -8.08 45.52 12.30
C ALA A 165 -7.41 45.05 11.00
N GLU A 166 -6.56 45.90 10.45
CA GLU A 166 -5.82 45.62 9.23
C GLU A 166 -4.32 45.50 9.51
N THR A 167 -3.69 44.52 8.89
CA THR A 167 -2.24 44.31 8.95
C THR A 167 -1.74 43.48 7.78
N THR A 168 -0.44 43.46 7.58
CA THR A 168 0.20 42.56 6.60
C THR A 168 1.13 41.61 7.32
N ILE A 169 0.90 40.31 7.19
CA ILE A 169 1.82 39.29 7.70
C ILE A 169 2.68 38.75 6.56
N ALA A 170 3.92 38.41 6.87
CA ALA A 170 4.84 37.79 5.91
C ALA A 170 5.20 36.39 6.37
N VAL A 171 4.92 35.39 5.54
CA VAL A 171 5.29 34.01 5.76
C VAL A 171 6.29 33.53 4.72
N ARG A 172 7.12 32.57 5.07
CA ARG A 172 8.20 32.08 4.19
C ARG A 172 8.13 30.56 4.05
N ILE A 173 8.17 30.08 2.79
CA ILE A 173 8.32 28.68 2.44
C ILE A 173 9.78 28.46 2.03
N ASP A 174 10.57 27.83 2.90
CA ASP A 174 12.02 27.69 2.71
C ASP A 174 12.40 26.83 1.50
N GLY A 175 11.59 25.85 1.14
CA GLY A 175 11.88 24.96 0.02
C GLY A 175 11.70 25.55 -1.37
N GLY A 176 11.22 26.80 -1.48
CA GLY A 176 11.07 27.50 -2.76
C GLY A 176 9.96 26.94 -3.68
N PHE A 177 9.17 25.96 -3.21
CA PHE A 177 8.12 25.31 -4.00
C PHE A 177 6.89 25.00 -3.16
N PHE A 178 5.74 25.05 -3.82
CA PHE A 178 4.51 24.45 -3.31
C PHE A 178 4.51 22.96 -3.60
N ARG A 179 3.95 22.19 -2.67
CA ARG A 179 3.86 20.74 -2.71
C ARG A 179 2.43 20.32 -2.99
N GLY A 180 2.23 19.35 -3.87
CA GLY A 180 0.95 18.65 -4.02
C GLY A 180 0.84 17.46 -3.07
N LEU A 181 -0.25 16.72 -3.17
CA LEU A 181 -0.40 15.44 -2.49
C LEU A 181 0.59 14.43 -3.08
N ASP A 182 1.11 13.56 -2.24
CA ASP A 182 2.05 12.53 -2.67
C ASP A 182 1.36 11.59 -3.68
N ASP A 183 2.02 11.40 -4.81
CA ASP A 183 1.71 10.34 -5.74
C ASP A 183 2.37 9.07 -5.22
N VAL A 184 1.58 8.03 -4.98
CA VAL A 184 2.02 6.76 -4.43
C VAL A 184 1.56 5.63 -5.33
N ALA A 185 2.51 4.79 -5.77
CA ALA A 185 2.23 3.58 -6.50
C ALA A 185 3.08 2.43 -5.94
N GLN A 186 2.59 1.22 -6.07
CA GLN A 186 3.27 0.05 -5.56
C GLN A 186 3.42 -1.03 -6.63
N PHE A 187 4.50 -1.77 -6.53
CA PHE A 187 4.72 -3.04 -7.20
C PHE A 187 4.94 -4.08 -6.12
N GLY A 188 4.05 -5.05 -6.04
CA GLY A 188 4.16 -6.15 -5.10
C GLY A 188 4.59 -7.41 -5.81
N PHE A 189 5.12 -8.34 -5.07
CA PHE A 189 5.25 -9.70 -5.53
C PHE A 189 3.81 -10.25 -5.61
N ALA A 190 3.21 -10.16 -6.78
CA ALA A 190 1.97 -10.85 -7.07
C ALA A 190 2.39 -12.20 -7.67
N TYR A 191 1.91 -13.27 -7.10
CA TYR A 191 1.89 -14.50 -7.86
C TYR A 191 1.00 -14.25 -9.08
N ASP A 192 1.34 -14.81 -10.23
CA ASP A 192 0.33 -15.00 -11.26
C ASP A 192 -0.71 -15.92 -10.63
N GLU A 193 -1.77 -15.29 -10.15
CA GLU A 193 -2.81 -15.89 -9.33
C GLU A 193 -4.08 -15.88 -10.15
N MET A 194 -4.50 -17.06 -10.51
CA MET A 194 -5.87 -17.22 -10.99
C MET A 194 -6.80 -17.12 -9.78
N ARG A 195 -7.74 -16.18 -9.83
CA ARG A 195 -8.71 -15.94 -8.79
C ARG A 195 -10.12 -15.89 -9.36
N ASP A 196 -11.04 -16.55 -8.70
CA ASP A 196 -12.47 -16.48 -8.99
C ASP A 196 -13.24 -16.19 -7.69
N ASP A 197 -13.98 -15.09 -7.67
CA ASP A 197 -14.84 -14.66 -6.57
C ASP A 197 -16.30 -15.11 -6.79
N PHE A 198 -16.58 -15.93 -7.81
CA PHE A 198 -17.89 -16.44 -8.19
C PHE A 198 -18.97 -15.37 -8.34
N GLU A 199 -18.58 -14.19 -8.84
CA GLU A 199 -19.48 -13.04 -8.98
C GLU A 199 -20.56 -13.24 -10.06
N VAL A 200 -20.29 -14.09 -11.05
CA VAL A 200 -21.24 -14.38 -12.13
C VAL A 200 -22.14 -15.54 -11.71
N ASP A 201 -23.44 -15.31 -11.74
CA ASP A 201 -24.44 -16.31 -11.38
C ASP A 201 -24.64 -17.35 -12.50
N TYR A 202 -24.24 -18.59 -12.23
CA TYR A 202 -24.52 -19.77 -13.03
C TYR A 202 -25.36 -20.76 -12.21
N TYR A 203 -26.69 -20.71 -12.36
CA TYR A 203 -27.60 -21.46 -11.48
C TYR A 203 -27.63 -22.97 -11.67
N THR A 204 -26.91 -23.50 -12.65
CA THR A 204 -26.85 -24.94 -12.99
C THR A 204 -25.46 -25.54 -12.92
N ASP A 205 -24.40 -24.72 -12.94
CA ASP A 205 -23.00 -25.12 -12.95
C ASP A 205 -22.10 -23.99 -12.41
N LEU A 206 -20.80 -24.04 -12.65
CA LEU A 206 -19.81 -23.00 -12.28
C LEU A 206 -19.40 -22.11 -13.46
N GLY A 207 -20.04 -22.28 -14.62
CA GLY A 207 -19.70 -21.57 -15.85
C GLY A 207 -18.74 -22.36 -16.76
N PRO A 208 -18.51 -21.84 -17.98
CA PRO A 208 -17.80 -22.56 -19.04
C PRO A 208 -16.35 -22.86 -18.69
N ASN A 209 -15.74 -22.02 -17.88
CA ASN A 209 -14.33 -22.13 -17.51
C ASN A 209 -14.08 -23.03 -16.29
N TRP A 210 -15.09 -23.75 -15.82
CA TRP A 210 -15.02 -24.64 -14.67
C TRP A 210 -15.52 -26.04 -15.01
N PRO A 211 -14.75 -26.89 -15.73
CA PRO A 211 -15.14 -28.26 -15.98
C PRO A 211 -15.29 -29.03 -14.66
N ILE A 212 -16.48 -29.63 -14.46
CA ILE A 212 -16.84 -30.32 -13.23
C ILE A 212 -16.91 -31.82 -13.46
N ARG A 213 -16.36 -32.58 -12.53
CA ARG A 213 -16.48 -34.04 -12.53
C ARG A 213 -17.14 -34.50 -11.21
N TYR A 214 -18.13 -35.37 -11.34
CA TYR A 214 -18.85 -35.92 -10.19
C TYR A 214 -18.53 -37.42 -10.00
N PHE A 215 -18.50 -37.83 -8.71
CA PHE A 215 -18.25 -39.20 -8.27
C PHE A 215 -19.28 -39.60 -7.21
N GLY A 216 -19.56 -40.91 -7.12
CA GLY A 216 -20.59 -41.45 -6.23
C GLY A 216 -21.96 -41.47 -6.89
N GLN A 217 -22.88 -42.22 -6.28
CA GLN A 217 -24.23 -42.44 -6.82
C GLN A 217 -25.27 -41.45 -6.27
N GLY A 218 -24.84 -40.53 -5.41
CA GLY A 218 -25.71 -39.49 -4.82
C GLY A 218 -26.15 -38.47 -5.85
N GLY A 219 -27.28 -37.80 -5.61
CA GLY A 219 -27.78 -36.68 -6.37
C GLY A 219 -27.21 -35.34 -5.89
N GLY A 220 -27.60 -34.26 -6.53
CA GLY A 220 -27.18 -32.89 -6.25
C GLY A 220 -26.08 -32.40 -7.19
N TYR A 221 -25.83 -31.10 -7.18
CA TYR A 221 -24.83 -30.47 -8.03
C TYR A 221 -24.31 -29.16 -7.45
N VAL A 222 -23.16 -28.75 -7.91
CA VAL A 222 -22.52 -27.47 -7.54
C VAL A 222 -22.90 -26.40 -8.57
N PHE A 223 -23.06 -25.15 -8.11
CA PHE A 223 -23.40 -24.00 -8.93
C PHE A 223 -22.83 -22.73 -8.33
N ALA A 224 -22.66 -21.68 -9.16
CA ALA A 224 -22.26 -20.36 -8.69
C ALA A 224 -23.48 -19.44 -8.58
N ALA A 225 -23.67 -18.81 -7.43
CA ALA A 225 -24.69 -17.80 -7.24
C ALA A 225 -24.40 -16.90 -6.04
N GLN A 226 -24.72 -15.59 -6.18
CA GLN A 226 -24.61 -14.59 -5.13
C GLN A 226 -23.17 -14.48 -4.58
N GLY A 227 -22.17 -14.48 -5.46
CA GLY A 227 -20.75 -14.41 -5.08
C GLY A 227 -20.25 -15.64 -4.31
N GLN A 228 -20.82 -16.80 -4.54
CA GLN A 228 -20.43 -18.03 -3.87
C GLN A 228 -20.61 -19.26 -4.77
N LEU A 229 -19.67 -20.19 -4.67
CA LEU A 229 -19.88 -21.57 -5.07
C LEU A 229 -20.77 -22.26 -4.03
N ARG A 230 -21.84 -22.89 -4.48
CA ARG A 230 -22.87 -23.52 -3.61
C ARG A 230 -23.22 -24.92 -4.05
N TRP A 231 -23.72 -25.71 -3.12
CA TRP A 231 -24.28 -27.02 -3.40
C TRP A 231 -25.80 -26.98 -3.40
N ARG A 232 -26.43 -27.63 -4.39
CA ARG A 232 -27.88 -27.87 -4.45
C ARG A 232 -28.15 -29.36 -4.31
N ASP A 233 -28.97 -29.70 -3.30
CA ASP A 233 -29.41 -31.09 -3.06
C ASP A 233 -30.35 -31.59 -4.19
N ASP A 234 -30.35 -32.88 -4.42
CA ASP A 234 -31.34 -33.52 -5.26
C ASP A 234 -32.70 -33.55 -4.56
N PRO A 235 -33.74 -32.88 -5.11
CA PRO A 235 -35.07 -32.86 -4.52
C PRO A 235 -35.76 -34.24 -4.53
N ASN A 236 -35.35 -35.18 -5.40
CA ASN A 236 -35.92 -36.51 -5.54
C ASN A 236 -35.19 -37.59 -4.73
N ARG A 237 -34.38 -37.18 -3.82
CA ARG A 237 -33.49 -38.00 -3.06
C ARG A 237 -34.19 -39.04 -2.18
N ARG A 238 -33.77 -40.30 -2.26
CA ARG A 238 -34.21 -41.39 -1.36
C ARG A 238 -33.31 -41.49 -0.15
N ILE A 239 -33.91 -41.80 0.98
CA ILE A 239 -33.18 -42.15 2.23
C ILE A 239 -32.22 -43.30 1.95
N GLY A 240 -30.94 -43.17 2.35
CA GLY A 240 -29.91 -44.19 2.15
C GLY A 240 -29.13 -44.11 0.86
N THR A 241 -29.28 -43.02 0.07
CA THR A 241 -28.39 -42.78 -1.10
C THR A 241 -26.97 -42.46 -0.67
N GLU A 242 -26.00 -42.97 -1.41
CA GLU A 242 -24.57 -42.70 -1.21
C GLU A 242 -24.26 -41.22 -1.33
N GLY A 243 -23.14 -40.80 -0.75
CA GLY A 243 -22.64 -39.45 -0.90
C GLY A 243 -22.19 -39.15 -2.34
N ARG A 244 -22.12 -37.88 -2.69
CA ARG A 244 -21.63 -37.40 -3.96
C ARG A 244 -20.45 -36.44 -3.75
N THR A 245 -19.39 -36.64 -4.52
CA THR A 245 -18.21 -35.78 -4.53
C THR A 245 -18.12 -35.07 -5.88
N PHE A 246 -17.74 -33.81 -5.88
CA PHE A 246 -17.36 -33.11 -7.09
C PHE A 246 -15.90 -32.65 -7.03
N VAL A 247 -15.30 -32.52 -8.18
CA VAL A 247 -13.98 -31.89 -8.42
C VAL A 247 -14.15 -30.94 -9.59
N ALA A 248 -13.76 -29.70 -9.39
CA ALA A 248 -13.78 -28.67 -10.42
C ALA A 248 -12.47 -27.89 -10.37
N GLY A 249 -11.96 -27.51 -11.51
CA GLY A 249 -10.76 -26.67 -11.61
C GLY A 249 -10.88 -25.70 -12.76
N PRO A 250 -10.39 -24.48 -12.60
CA PRO A 250 -10.44 -23.49 -13.66
C PRO A 250 -9.66 -23.96 -14.88
N TYR A 251 -10.25 -23.78 -16.06
CA TYR A 251 -9.64 -24.14 -17.33
C TYR A 251 -10.11 -23.16 -18.39
N ASP A 252 -9.20 -22.37 -18.93
CA ASP A 252 -9.46 -21.46 -20.04
C ASP A 252 -8.44 -21.71 -21.15
N ASP A 253 -8.91 -21.77 -22.41
CA ASP A 253 -8.09 -21.98 -23.59
C ASP A 253 -7.27 -20.72 -23.90
N GLY A 254 -6.20 -20.48 -23.14
CA GLY A 254 -5.25 -19.40 -23.39
C GLY A 254 -4.96 -18.48 -22.20
N GLU A 255 -5.63 -18.66 -21.07
CA GLU A 255 -5.35 -17.96 -19.83
C GLU A 255 -4.81 -18.91 -18.75
N PHE A 256 -4.34 -18.32 -17.65
CA PHE A 256 -3.70 -19.01 -16.54
C PHE A 256 -4.63 -20.03 -15.89
N SER A 257 -4.39 -21.30 -16.11
CA SER A 257 -5.09 -22.43 -15.50
C SER A 257 -4.16 -23.42 -14.80
N GLU A 258 -2.86 -23.24 -14.97
CA GLU A 258 -1.80 -24.08 -14.44
C GLU A 258 -0.65 -23.22 -13.94
N THR A 259 0.02 -23.64 -12.87
CA THR A 259 1.23 -22.97 -12.37
C THR A 259 2.44 -23.27 -13.27
N GLU A 260 3.43 -22.38 -13.27
CA GLU A 260 4.67 -22.59 -14.02
C GLU A 260 5.59 -23.62 -13.37
N THR A 261 5.45 -23.82 -12.06
CA THR A 261 6.29 -24.73 -11.27
C THR A 261 5.47 -25.71 -10.43
N ASP A 262 6.14 -26.64 -9.79
CA ASP A 262 5.52 -27.60 -8.86
C ASP A 262 5.27 -27.00 -7.46
N TYR A 263 5.60 -25.73 -7.27
CA TYR A 263 5.37 -24.99 -6.03
C TYR A 263 4.09 -24.18 -6.14
N GLN A 264 2.99 -24.72 -5.60
CA GLN A 264 1.66 -24.15 -5.76
C GLN A 264 1.14 -23.55 -4.46
N VAL A 265 0.42 -22.45 -4.57
CA VAL A 265 -0.38 -21.87 -3.50
C VAL A 265 -1.85 -21.88 -3.92
N LEU A 266 -2.68 -22.51 -3.11
CA LEU A 266 -4.12 -22.54 -3.29
C LEU A 266 -4.77 -21.90 -2.07
N GLU A 267 -5.70 -20.97 -2.30
CA GLU A 267 -6.49 -20.36 -1.23
C GLU A 267 -7.99 -20.48 -1.55
N PHE A 268 -8.78 -20.73 -0.53
CA PHE A 268 -10.23 -20.61 -0.59
C PHE A 268 -10.82 -20.18 0.75
N GLN A 269 -11.98 -19.56 0.71
CA GLN A 269 -12.68 -19.11 1.90
C GLN A 269 -14.05 -19.78 2.03
N LEU A 270 -14.36 -20.25 3.23
CA LEU A 270 -15.63 -20.88 3.54
C LEU A 270 -16.74 -19.84 3.68
N GLY A 271 -17.82 -19.99 2.93
CA GLY A 271 -18.96 -19.07 2.98
C GLY A 271 -20.05 -19.48 3.97
N LYS A 272 -20.13 -20.77 4.30
CA LYS A 272 -21.03 -21.31 5.33
C LYS A 272 -20.35 -22.39 6.17
N MET A 273 -21.00 -22.81 7.25
CA MET A 273 -20.51 -23.89 8.09
C MET A 273 -20.64 -25.25 7.39
N LEU A 274 -19.63 -26.11 7.54
CA LEU A 274 -19.68 -27.50 7.11
C LEU A 274 -20.75 -28.28 7.88
N GLU A 275 -21.60 -29.00 7.17
CA GLU A 275 -22.58 -29.88 7.77
C GLU A 275 -21.96 -31.24 8.14
N PHE A 276 -22.62 -31.98 9.03
CA PHE A 276 -22.10 -33.24 9.51
C PHE A 276 -21.89 -34.27 8.38
N GLY A 277 -20.71 -34.84 8.32
CA GLY A 277 -20.31 -35.81 7.32
C GLY A 277 -19.94 -35.24 5.96
N ALA A 278 -20.12 -33.91 5.75
CA ALA A 278 -19.68 -33.23 4.54
C ALA A 278 -18.21 -32.80 4.63
N ALA A 279 -17.64 -32.45 3.48
CA ALA A 279 -16.27 -31.94 3.39
C ALA A 279 -16.13 -30.96 2.23
N ASP A 280 -15.20 -30.02 2.37
CA ASP A 280 -14.65 -29.24 1.27
C ASP A 280 -13.26 -29.72 0.93
N ASP A 281 -12.96 -29.70 -0.35
CA ASP A 281 -11.70 -30.18 -0.88
C ASP A 281 -10.97 -29.04 -1.63
N GLY A 282 -9.72 -28.78 -1.28
CA GLY A 282 -8.78 -28.06 -2.12
C GLY A 282 -7.91 -29.05 -2.90
N TRP A 283 -7.62 -28.76 -4.15
CA TRP A 283 -6.81 -29.59 -5.00
C TRP A 283 -5.59 -28.82 -5.51
N VAL A 284 -4.42 -29.37 -5.28
CA VAL A 284 -3.15 -28.94 -5.86
C VAL A 284 -2.55 -30.08 -6.68
N ARG A 285 -1.65 -29.76 -7.60
CA ARG A 285 -1.02 -30.74 -8.48
C ARG A 285 -2.03 -31.60 -9.22
N MET A 286 -3.07 -30.96 -9.70
CA MET A 286 -4.18 -31.61 -10.38
C MET A 286 -3.80 -31.87 -11.85
N GLY A 287 -3.83 -33.11 -12.24
CA GLY A 287 -3.71 -33.50 -13.66
C GLY A 287 -5.05 -33.34 -14.39
N ARG A 288 -5.01 -33.02 -15.68
CA ARG A 288 -6.18 -32.73 -16.50
C ARG A 288 -6.23 -33.55 -17.79
N HIS A 289 -7.44 -33.77 -18.28
CA HIS A 289 -7.70 -34.18 -19.65
C HIS A 289 -7.64 -33.00 -20.62
N ALA A 290 -7.65 -33.24 -21.90
CA ALA A 290 -7.67 -32.20 -22.93
C ALA A 290 -8.91 -31.28 -22.88
N ASP A 291 -10.01 -31.73 -22.27
CA ASP A 291 -11.22 -30.96 -22.01
C ASP A 291 -11.15 -30.17 -20.68
N GLY A 292 -9.99 -30.11 -20.04
CA GLY A 292 -9.77 -29.44 -18.76
C GLY A 292 -10.29 -30.21 -17.52
N SER A 293 -11.04 -31.30 -17.71
CA SER A 293 -11.57 -32.07 -16.59
C SER A 293 -10.47 -32.87 -15.87
N TRP A 294 -10.66 -33.12 -14.56
CA TRP A 294 -9.71 -33.90 -13.77
C TRP A 294 -9.50 -35.30 -14.29
N ASN A 295 -8.24 -35.72 -14.44
CA ASN A 295 -7.84 -37.01 -15.02
C ASN A 295 -7.54 -38.11 -14.00
N GLY A 296 -7.82 -37.89 -12.72
CA GLY A 296 -7.60 -38.88 -11.66
C GLY A 296 -6.26 -38.76 -10.94
N TYR A 297 -5.45 -37.74 -11.24
CA TYR A 297 -4.18 -37.45 -10.57
C TYR A 297 -4.27 -36.12 -9.84
N GLY A 298 -3.65 -36.04 -8.66
CA GLY A 298 -3.61 -34.78 -7.89
C GLY A 298 -3.37 -35.03 -6.41
N THR A 299 -3.25 -33.93 -5.68
CA THR A 299 -3.14 -33.93 -4.23
C THR A 299 -4.35 -33.20 -3.64
N ARG A 300 -5.13 -33.90 -2.85
CA ARG A 300 -6.35 -33.40 -2.21
C ARG A 300 -6.10 -33.01 -0.77
N ILE A 301 -6.55 -31.87 -0.40
CA ILE A 301 -6.64 -31.38 0.98
C ILE A 301 -8.13 -31.34 1.35
N ARG A 302 -8.57 -32.31 2.13
CA ARG A 302 -9.95 -32.44 2.58
C ARG A 302 -10.14 -31.81 3.93
N VAL A 303 -11.04 -30.85 4.03
CA VAL A 303 -11.43 -30.15 5.26
C VAL A 303 -12.77 -30.69 5.72
N THR A 304 -12.83 -31.21 6.94
CA THR A 304 -14.04 -31.71 7.60
C THR A 304 -14.32 -30.92 8.87
N GLY A 305 -15.44 -31.17 9.55
CA GLY A 305 -15.73 -30.55 10.84
C GLY A 305 -14.75 -30.91 11.99
N GLY A 306 -13.85 -31.90 11.81
CA GLY A 306 -12.93 -32.33 12.87
C GLY A 306 -11.50 -32.60 12.43
N SER A 307 -11.21 -32.53 11.13
CA SER A 307 -9.85 -32.79 10.62
C SER A 307 -9.57 -32.14 9.29
N ILE A 308 -8.29 -31.93 9.03
CA ILE A 308 -7.75 -31.66 7.69
C ILE A 308 -6.95 -32.89 7.27
N ARG A 309 -7.23 -33.42 6.09
CA ARG A 309 -6.58 -34.63 5.58
C ARG A 309 -5.91 -34.36 4.24
N LEU A 310 -4.64 -34.73 4.12
CA LEU A 310 -3.86 -34.71 2.89
C LEU A 310 -3.85 -36.11 2.27
N SER A 311 -4.20 -36.23 1.01
CA SER A 311 -4.20 -37.48 0.24
C SER A 311 -3.69 -37.27 -1.17
N ALA A 312 -2.93 -38.22 -1.69
CA ALA A 312 -2.52 -38.25 -3.08
C ALA A 312 -3.49 -39.11 -3.90
N PHE A 313 -3.76 -38.72 -5.12
CA PHE A 313 -4.54 -39.47 -6.11
C PHE A 313 -3.65 -39.85 -7.29
N ASN A 314 -3.62 -41.15 -7.57
CA ASN A 314 -2.93 -41.70 -8.71
C ASN A 314 -3.89 -42.63 -9.48
N ASN A 315 -4.30 -42.20 -10.67
CA ASN A 315 -5.28 -42.92 -11.49
C ASN A 315 -6.56 -43.25 -10.70
N TYR A 316 -7.19 -42.23 -10.07
CA TYR A 316 -8.40 -42.32 -9.24
C TYR A 316 -8.26 -43.11 -7.92
N HIS A 317 -7.08 -43.67 -7.62
CA HIS A 317 -6.82 -44.34 -6.35
C HIS A 317 -6.29 -43.36 -5.32
N GLU A 318 -7.03 -43.24 -4.19
CA GLU A 318 -6.62 -42.39 -3.07
C GLU A 318 -5.62 -43.10 -2.19
N THR A 319 -4.49 -42.46 -1.91
CA THR A 319 -3.50 -42.86 -0.91
C THR A 319 -3.37 -41.79 0.14
N HIS A 320 -3.49 -42.18 1.39
CA HIS A 320 -3.38 -41.25 2.53
C HIS A 320 -1.94 -40.80 2.74
N VAL A 321 -1.73 -39.51 2.97
CA VAL A 321 -0.43 -38.91 3.32
C VAL A 321 -0.40 -38.53 4.78
N GLU A 322 -1.35 -37.65 5.25
CA GLU A 322 -1.36 -37.11 6.59
C GLU A 322 -2.77 -36.71 7.04
N THR A 323 -3.02 -36.70 8.36
CA THR A 323 -4.27 -36.16 8.94
C THR A 323 -3.97 -35.33 10.19
N TRP A 324 -4.46 -34.10 10.18
CA TRP A 324 -4.37 -33.19 11.31
C TRP A 324 -5.75 -33.01 11.97
N PRO A 325 -5.90 -33.35 13.27
CA PRO A 325 -7.12 -33.04 14.00
C PRO A 325 -7.24 -31.51 14.17
N ILE A 326 -8.45 -30.99 14.01
CA ILE A 326 -8.73 -29.56 14.15
C ILE A 326 -9.84 -29.32 15.16
N PHE A 327 -9.64 -28.29 15.99
CA PHE A 327 -10.65 -27.79 16.92
C PHE A 327 -10.42 -26.27 17.12
N PRO A 328 -11.44 -25.44 17.08
CA PRO A 328 -12.86 -25.73 16.75
C PRO A 328 -13.05 -26.13 15.27
N PRO A 329 -14.26 -26.64 14.90
CA PRO A 329 -14.61 -26.85 13.49
C PRO A 329 -14.44 -25.60 12.66
N PRO A 330 -14.19 -25.70 11.34
CA PRO A 330 -14.09 -24.54 10.47
C PRO A 330 -15.40 -23.73 10.45
N LEU A 331 -15.27 -22.42 10.46
CA LEU A 331 -16.40 -21.49 10.54
C LEU A 331 -16.52 -20.63 9.25
N PRO A 332 -17.71 -20.08 8.96
CA PRO A 332 -17.89 -19.18 7.81
C PRO A 332 -16.93 -18.00 7.85
N GLY A 333 -16.34 -17.64 6.71
CA GLY A 333 -15.33 -16.58 6.60
C GLY A 333 -13.90 -17.03 6.89
N GLU A 334 -13.69 -18.26 7.31
CA GLU A 334 -12.35 -18.80 7.57
C GLU A 334 -11.63 -19.11 6.25
N TYR A 335 -10.35 -18.75 6.20
CA TYR A 335 -9.46 -18.99 5.07
C TYR A 335 -8.73 -20.32 5.25
N ILE A 336 -8.64 -21.07 4.17
CA ILE A 336 -7.77 -22.25 4.04
C ILE A 336 -6.76 -21.92 2.94
N ARG A 337 -5.48 -21.96 3.29
CA ARG A 337 -4.37 -21.79 2.36
C ARG A 337 -3.52 -23.05 2.35
N VAL A 338 -3.26 -23.56 1.18
CA VAL A 338 -2.43 -24.74 0.93
C VAL A 338 -1.19 -24.31 0.17
N GLU A 339 -0.02 -24.59 0.71
CA GLU A 339 1.26 -24.41 0.06
C GLU A 339 1.81 -25.81 -0.27
N ALA A 340 1.88 -26.14 -1.55
CA ALA A 340 2.43 -27.40 -2.06
C ALA A 340 3.84 -27.15 -2.60
N GLY A 341 4.84 -27.63 -1.88
CA GLY A 341 6.25 -27.32 -2.05
C GLY A 341 6.72 -26.17 -1.15
N ASP A 342 7.99 -26.21 -0.82
CA ASP A 342 8.69 -25.17 -0.05
C ASP A 342 9.89 -24.69 -0.88
N PRO A 343 9.77 -23.55 -1.58
CA PRO A 343 10.85 -23.07 -2.45
C PRO A 343 12.10 -22.63 -1.67
N ASP A 344 11.94 -22.33 -0.37
CA ASP A 344 13.02 -21.87 0.51
C ASP A 344 13.69 -23.02 1.29
N ALA A 345 13.24 -24.26 1.12
CA ALA A 345 13.85 -25.41 1.77
C ALA A 345 15.23 -25.72 1.20
N ASN A 346 16.05 -26.44 1.98
CA ASN A 346 17.36 -26.92 1.56
C ASN A 346 18.30 -25.79 1.09
N ASP A 347 18.40 -24.71 1.86
CA ASP A 347 19.26 -23.56 1.57
C ASP A 347 18.91 -22.86 0.21
N GLY A 348 17.63 -22.90 -0.18
CA GLY A 348 17.12 -22.26 -1.39
C GLY A 348 17.06 -23.16 -2.64
N GLU A 349 17.42 -24.45 -2.52
CA GLU A 349 17.20 -25.42 -3.61
C GLU A 349 15.72 -25.81 -3.76
N GLY A 350 14.94 -25.60 -2.70
CA GLY A 350 13.53 -25.95 -2.61
C GLY A 350 13.28 -27.44 -2.34
N ASP A 351 12.11 -27.75 -1.79
CA ASP A 351 11.61 -29.11 -1.64
C ASP A 351 10.13 -29.19 -2.06
N PRO A 352 9.84 -29.75 -3.23
CA PRO A 352 8.46 -29.86 -3.71
C PRO A 352 7.60 -30.84 -2.89
N ARG A 353 8.18 -31.64 -2.00
CA ARG A 353 7.45 -32.63 -1.19
C ARG A 353 6.92 -32.11 0.12
N ILE A 354 7.24 -30.88 0.50
CA ILE A 354 6.74 -30.25 1.71
C ILE A 354 5.36 -29.66 1.45
N PHE A 355 4.41 -29.92 2.35
CA PHE A 355 3.09 -29.33 2.31
C PHE A 355 2.85 -28.55 3.59
N ARG A 356 2.30 -27.34 3.44
CA ARG A 356 1.80 -26.53 4.55
C ARG A 356 0.33 -26.22 4.33
N VAL A 357 -0.48 -26.46 5.33
CA VAL A 357 -1.89 -26.06 5.33
C VAL A 357 -2.09 -25.05 6.44
N LYS A 358 -2.59 -23.89 6.08
CA LYS A 358 -2.83 -22.76 6.99
C LYS A 358 -4.32 -22.49 7.07
N ARG A 359 -4.84 -22.28 8.27
CA ARG A 359 -6.25 -21.88 8.50
C ARG A 359 -6.35 -20.70 9.43
N GLY A 360 -7.28 -19.80 9.21
CA GLY A 360 -7.50 -18.61 10.05
C GLY A 360 -8.50 -17.61 9.49
N TRP A 361 -8.85 -16.61 10.29
CA TRP A 361 -9.83 -15.58 9.95
C TRP A 361 -9.23 -14.38 9.20
N VAL A 362 -7.98 -14.11 9.44
CA VAL A 362 -7.22 -13.02 8.83
C VAL A 362 -5.87 -13.60 8.44
N LYS A 363 -5.32 -13.18 7.33
CA LYS A 363 -4.00 -13.65 6.85
C LYS A 363 -2.87 -13.61 7.90
N ALA A 364 -3.07 -12.92 9.05
CA ALA A 364 -2.07 -12.76 10.12
C ALA A 364 -2.25 -13.70 11.33
N SER A 365 -3.42 -14.36 11.53
CA SER A 365 -3.67 -15.24 12.69
C SER A 365 -3.96 -16.66 12.23
N ILE A 366 -2.91 -17.35 11.76
CA ILE A 366 -3.05 -18.59 11.03
C ILE A 366 -2.41 -19.75 11.82
N THR A 367 -3.19 -20.79 12.08
CA THR A 367 -2.65 -22.08 12.52
C THR A 367 -2.05 -22.79 11.32
N THR A 368 -0.79 -23.20 11.42
CA THR A 368 -0.07 -23.88 10.35
C THR A 368 0.16 -25.34 10.67
N PHE A 369 -0.23 -26.21 9.75
CA PHE A 369 0.08 -27.63 9.74
C PHE A 369 1.14 -27.89 8.68
N LYS A 370 2.14 -28.71 8.97
CA LYS A 370 3.24 -29.03 8.05
C LYS A 370 3.47 -30.52 8.00
N THR A 371 3.67 -31.07 6.80
CA THR A 371 4.14 -32.43 6.58
C THR A 371 5.07 -32.49 5.38
N ARG A 372 5.74 -33.64 5.23
CA ARG A 372 6.55 -33.96 4.06
C ARG A 372 6.08 -35.30 3.50
N ASP A 373 5.92 -35.39 2.20
CA ASP A 373 5.65 -36.63 1.48
C ASP A 373 6.95 -37.43 1.28
N ASP A 374 7.39 -38.12 2.36
CA ASP A 374 8.62 -38.92 2.32
C ASP A 374 8.52 -40.13 1.41
N ALA A 375 7.30 -40.63 1.18
CA ALA A 375 7.05 -41.76 0.27
C ALA A 375 7.05 -41.36 -1.21
N GLY A 376 6.97 -40.04 -1.51
CA GLY A 376 6.97 -39.52 -2.89
C GLY A 376 5.74 -39.94 -3.70
N ILE A 377 4.58 -40.09 -3.04
CA ILE A 377 3.33 -40.52 -3.67
C ILE A 377 2.53 -39.39 -4.32
N THR A 378 2.80 -38.12 -3.97
CA THR A 378 2.13 -36.98 -4.59
C THR A 378 2.68 -36.75 -6.00
N PRO A 379 1.81 -36.47 -6.98
CA PRO A 379 2.25 -36.25 -8.36
C PRO A 379 3.09 -34.97 -8.47
N LEU A 380 4.11 -34.99 -9.31
CA LEU A 380 5.03 -33.87 -9.61
C LEU A 380 5.28 -33.78 -11.12
N GLY A 381 5.60 -32.59 -11.58
CA GLY A 381 5.98 -32.27 -12.95
C GLY A 381 4.89 -31.58 -13.77
N ALA A 382 5.25 -31.11 -14.96
CA ALA A 382 4.44 -30.23 -15.79
C ALA A 382 3.00 -30.73 -16.07
N SER A 383 2.76 -32.03 -16.08
CA SER A 383 1.41 -32.58 -16.29
C SER A 383 0.49 -32.49 -15.06
N PHE A 384 0.99 -31.99 -13.93
CA PHE A 384 0.27 -31.92 -12.66
C PHE A 384 0.31 -30.53 -12.04
N ARG A 385 0.28 -29.50 -12.88
CA ARG A 385 0.35 -28.10 -12.42
C ARG A 385 -1.00 -27.40 -12.28
N GLY A 386 -2.09 -28.12 -12.53
CA GLY A 386 -3.43 -27.63 -12.28
C GLY A 386 -3.78 -27.59 -10.80
N GLY A 387 -4.79 -26.83 -10.47
CA GLY A 387 -5.42 -26.80 -9.15
C GLY A 387 -6.93 -26.70 -9.28
N GLY A 388 -7.62 -26.83 -8.14
CA GLY A 388 -9.07 -26.78 -8.16
C GLY A 388 -9.69 -26.83 -6.77
N CYS A 389 -11.01 -26.78 -6.74
CA CYS A 389 -11.81 -27.00 -5.56
C CYS A 389 -12.70 -28.24 -5.74
N GLY A 390 -13.23 -28.71 -4.64
CA GLY A 390 -14.16 -29.81 -4.63
C GLY A 390 -14.97 -29.85 -3.36
N GLY A 391 -15.83 -30.83 -3.24
CA GLY A 391 -16.60 -31.03 -2.03
C GLY A 391 -17.30 -32.37 -2.02
N HIS A 392 -17.61 -32.82 -0.83
CA HIS A 392 -18.32 -34.08 -0.58
C HIS A 392 -19.62 -33.79 0.16
N ALA A 393 -20.73 -34.09 -0.48
CA ALA A 393 -22.04 -34.17 0.16
C ALA A 393 -22.24 -35.57 0.73
N SER A 394 -22.47 -35.70 2.04
CA SER A 394 -22.53 -36.99 2.72
C SER A 394 -23.77 -37.80 2.35
N ALA A 395 -23.66 -39.12 2.46
CA ALA A 395 -24.84 -39.96 2.57
C ALA A 395 -25.56 -39.70 3.92
N ALA A 396 -26.87 -39.64 3.95
CA ALA A 396 -27.57 -39.40 5.20
C ALA A 396 -28.87 -40.17 5.34
N TRP A 397 -29.17 -40.48 6.61
CA TRP A 397 -30.44 -41.10 7.02
C TRP A 397 -31.57 -40.08 7.12
N ILE A 398 -31.29 -38.84 7.47
CA ILE A 398 -32.28 -37.76 7.76
C ILE A 398 -31.91 -36.41 7.09
N GLY A 399 -31.13 -36.39 6.11
CA GLY A 399 -30.65 -35.18 5.43
C GLY A 399 -29.23 -35.37 4.97
N GLN A 400 -28.84 -34.72 3.89
CA GLN A 400 -27.49 -34.78 3.36
C GLN A 400 -26.67 -33.67 4.01
N GLY A 401 -25.56 -34.01 4.61
CA GLY A 401 -24.60 -32.98 4.93
C GLY A 401 -24.08 -32.37 3.63
N THR A 402 -24.22 -31.06 3.50
CA THR A 402 -23.75 -30.33 2.32
C THR A 402 -22.39 -29.72 2.58
N PRO A 403 -21.48 -29.67 1.57
CA PRO A 403 -20.23 -28.97 1.68
C PRO A 403 -20.47 -27.49 1.97
N ALA A 404 -19.48 -26.79 2.54
CA ALA A 404 -19.54 -25.37 2.72
C ALA A 404 -19.60 -24.68 1.36
N SER A 405 -20.22 -23.52 1.30
CA SER A 405 -20.06 -22.65 0.13
C SER A 405 -18.68 -22.03 0.16
N LEU A 406 -18.07 -21.80 -1.01
CA LEU A 406 -16.83 -21.04 -1.13
C LEU A 406 -17.13 -19.64 -1.61
N THR A 407 -16.52 -18.63 -1.01
CA THR A 407 -16.69 -17.23 -1.40
C THR A 407 -15.63 -16.77 -2.39
N PHE A 408 -14.50 -17.42 -2.41
CA PHE A 408 -13.52 -17.29 -3.47
C PHE A 408 -12.62 -18.53 -3.55
N PHE A 409 -11.95 -18.64 -4.67
CA PHE A 409 -10.90 -19.60 -4.94
C PHE A 409 -9.73 -18.87 -5.60
N SER A 410 -8.50 -19.23 -5.24
CA SER A 410 -7.32 -18.78 -5.98
C SER A 410 -6.26 -19.87 -6.06
N LEU A 411 -5.54 -19.86 -7.19
CA LEU A 411 -4.40 -20.75 -7.47
C LEU A 411 -3.24 -19.91 -7.99
N GLY A 412 -2.08 -20.01 -7.37
CA GLY A 412 -0.88 -19.27 -7.75
C GLY A 412 0.39 -20.13 -7.70
N ASP A 413 1.45 -19.62 -8.29
CA ASP A 413 2.78 -20.23 -8.24
C ASP A 413 3.60 -19.71 -7.07
N ALA A 414 4.09 -20.57 -6.19
CA ALA A 414 4.85 -20.18 -4.99
C ALA A 414 6.35 -19.95 -5.27
N SER A 415 6.83 -20.29 -6.45
CA SER A 415 8.26 -20.28 -6.77
C SER A 415 8.65 -19.26 -7.84
N VAL A 416 7.93 -18.17 -7.98
CA VAL A 416 8.38 -17.08 -8.85
C VAL A 416 9.68 -16.51 -8.28
N VAL A 417 10.81 -16.98 -8.84
CA VAL A 417 12.15 -16.55 -8.39
C VAL A 417 12.38 -15.07 -8.67
N THR A 418 11.77 -14.56 -9.74
CA THR A 418 11.91 -13.14 -10.10
C THR A 418 10.63 -12.64 -10.75
N GLN A 419 10.08 -11.56 -10.23
CA GLN A 419 8.95 -10.88 -10.82
C GLN A 419 9.39 -9.51 -11.33
N SER A 420 9.13 -9.24 -12.60
CA SER A 420 9.44 -7.97 -13.26
C SER A 420 8.17 -7.27 -13.70
N GLY A 421 8.18 -5.95 -13.67
CA GLY A 421 7.05 -5.14 -14.09
C GLY A 421 7.39 -3.67 -14.13
N VAL A 422 6.37 -2.83 -14.06
CA VAL A 422 6.53 -1.38 -14.08
C VAL A 422 5.72 -0.73 -12.95
N ILE A 423 6.24 0.37 -12.43
CA ILE A 423 5.50 1.25 -11.52
C ILE A 423 5.09 2.49 -12.32
N PRO A 424 3.78 2.72 -12.52
CA PRO A 424 3.30 3.94 -13.17
C PRO A 424 3.53 5.14 -12.25
N ARG A 425 4.04 6.24 -12.81
CA ARG A 425 4.33 7.47 -12.07
C ARG A 425 3.75 8.68 -12.79
N LEU A 426 3.01 9.51 -12.06
CA LEU A 426 2.39 10.71 -12.59
C LEU A 426 2.88 11.94 -11.83
N ASN A 427 3.58 12.87 -12.51
CA ASN A 427 3.99 14.12 -11.91
C ASN A 427 3.11 15.28 -12.43
N ILE A 428 2.16 15.72 -11.62
CA ILE A 428 1.31 16.88 -11.89
C ILE A 428 2.01 18.23 -11.61
N GLY A 429 3.22 18.18 -11.08
CA GLY A 429 4.04 19.34 -10.74
C GLY A 429 4.70 19.96 -11.98
N THR A 430 5.13 21.23 -11.86
CA THR A 430 5.86 21.96 -12.91
C THR A 430 7.38 21.81 -12.81
N VAL A 431 7.85 21.00 -11.88
CA VAL A 431 9.26 20.73 -11.62
C VAL A 431 9.50 19.23 -11.67
N PRO A 432 10.59 18.77 -12.30
CA PRO A 432 10.98 17.36 -12.21
C PRO A 432 11.16 16.97 -10.74
N ARG A 433 10.74 15.76 -10.38
CA ARG A 433 10.86 15.29 -9.01
C ARG A 433 11.64 13.99 -8.89
N TRP A 434 12.26 13.80 -7.76
CA TRP A 434 12.91 12.56 -7.37
C TRP A 434 11.99 11.78 -6.44
N ASP A 435 11.72 10.52 -6.79
CA ASP A 435 10.87 9.66 -5.98
C ASP A 435 11.66 8.99 -4.84
N ARG A 436 10.93 8.52 -3.84
CA ARG A 436 11.43 7.68 -2.76
C ARG A 436 10.87 6.29 -2.94
N TYR A 437 11.73 5.28 -2.80
CA TYR A 437 11.32 3.89 -2.91
C TYR A 437 11.41 3.24 -1.54
N THR A 438 10.29 2.71 -1.04
CA THR A 438 10.26 1.92 0.20
C THR A 438 10.16 0.45 -0.19
N LEU A 439 11.16 -0.32 0.22
CA LEU A 439 11.33 -1.73 -0.10
C LEU A 439 10.97 -2.57 1.12
N TYR A 440 10.14 -3.57 0.92
CA TYR A 440 9.74 -4.53 1.94
C TYR A 440 10.32 -5.88 1.59
N GLY A 441 11.19 -6.43 2.46
CA GLY A 441 11.79 -7.75 2.28
C GLY A 441 10.83 -8.91 2.58
N PRO A 442 11.24 -10.12 2.21
CA PRO A 442 12.57 -10.49 1.72
C PRO A 442 12.78 -10.18 0.24
N GLY A 443 14.01 -10.28 -0.24
CA GLY A 443 14.36 -10.28 -1.66
C GLY A 443 15.38 -9.24 -2.08
N THR A 444 15.78 -9.34 -3.32
CA THR A 444 16.66 -8.38 -4.02
C THR A 444 15.81 -7.57 -4.99
N PHE A 445 15.98 -6.28 -4.95
CA PHE A 445 15.16 -5.31 -5.67
C PHE A 445 15.98 -4.63 -6.75
N GLU A 446 15.44 -4.55 -7.95
CA GLU A 446 16.02 -3.78 -9.05
C GLU A 446 15.02 -2.73 -9.50
N ILE A 447 15.47 -1.49 -9.64
CA ILE A 447 14.64 -0.34 -10.01
C ILE A 447 15.36 0.40 -11.12
N ALA A 448 14.70 0.68 -12.22
CA ALA A 448 15.30 1.50 -13.28
C ALA A 448 15.81 2.84 -12.72
N ALA A 449 16.96 3.29 -13.19
CA ALA A 449 17.61 4.53 -12.73
C ALA A 449 16.81 5.81 -13.07
N GLY A 450 15.57 5.64 -13.48
CA GLY A 450 14.54 6.61 -13.82
C GLY A 450 13.74 6.19 -15.04
N PRO A 451 12.69 6.93 -15.41
CA PRO A 451 11.81 6.60 -16.52
C PRO A 451 12.59 6.41 -17.84
N GLY A 452 12.30 5.28 -18.52
CA GLY A 452 12.96 4.94 -19.80
C GLY A 452 14.46 4.66 -19.68
N SER A 453 14.98 4.42 -18.48
CA SER A 453 16.37 4.00 -18.29
C SER A 453 16.49 2.48 -18.47
N THR A 454 17.57 2.05 -19.15
CA THR A 454 17.99 0.65 -19.20
C THR A 454 18.95 0.29 -18.08
N GLN A 455 19.48 1.28 -17.37
CA GLN A 455 20.32 1.08 -16.20
C GLN A 455 19.43 0.79 -14.99
N MET A 456 19.76 -0.27 -14.25
CA MET A 456 19.07 -0.66 -13.03
C MET A 456 19.90 -0.27 -11.80
N VAL A 457 19.19 0.16 -10.76
CA VAL A 457 19.71 0.34 -9.41
C VAL A 457 19.29 -0.89 -8.62
N LYS A 458 20.25 -1.63 -8.09
CA LYS A 458 20.01 -2.86 -7.35
C LYS A 458 20.18 -2.65 -5.86
N PHE A 459 19.33 -3.27 -5.08
CA PHE A 459 19.38 -3.23 -3.62
C PHE A 459 18.99 -4.57 -3.00
N GLY A 460 19.80 -5.09 -2.11
CA GLY A 460 19.50 -6.33 -1.39
C GLY A 460 20.65 -7.33 -1.37
N PRO A 461 20.42 -8.54 -0.86
CA PRO A 461 19.11 -9.07 -0.43
C PRO A 461 18.62 -8.45 0.90
N LEU A 462 17.33 -8.18 1.01
CA LEU A 462 16.66 -7.88 2.27
C LEU A 462 16.18 -9.16 2.95
N LEU A 463 16.22 -9.15 4.28
CA LEU A 463 15.68 -10.24 5.11
C LEU A 463 14.16 -10.10 5.27
N PRO A 464 13.45 -11.18 5.68
CA PRO A 464 12.02 -11.12 6.02
C PRO A 464 11.72 -10.02 7.05
N ASN A 465 10.63 -9.27 6.80
CA ASN A 465 10.17 -8.14 7.62
C ASN A 465 11.11 -6.91 7.67
N GLN A 466 12.17 -6.90 6.90
CA GLN A 466 13.04 -5.76 6.78
C GLN A 466 12.43 -4.70 5.86
N ILE A 467 12.49 -3.43 6.26
CA ILE A 467 11.95 -2.30 5.49
C ILE A 467 13.06 -1.28 5.27
N VAL A 468 13.29 -0.92 4.02
CA VAL A 468 14.32 0.07 3.67
C VAL A 468 13.72 1.13 2.76
N ARG A 469 14.07 2.38 2.99
CA ARG A 469 13.73 3.50 2.14
C ARG A 469 14.95 4.00 1.39
N LEU A 470 14.83 4.03 0.06
CA LEU A 470 15.82 4.61 -0.86
C LEU A 470 15.37 6.00 -1.29
N ASN A 471 16.24 7.00 -1.20
CA ASN A 471 16.04 8.30 -1.82
C ASN A 471 16.74 8.32 -3.18
N SER A 472 16.02 8.69 -4.22
CA SER A 472 16.58 8.78 -5.57
C SER A 472 17.25 10.13 -5.87
N ASP A 473 17.02 11.16 -5.04
CA ASP A 473 17.68 12.44 -5.17
C ASP A 473 19.18 12.32 -4.81
N GLY A 474 20.09 12.66 -5.55
CA GLY A 474 21.53 12.52 -5.24
C GLY A 474 22.00 13.33 -4.02
N SER A 475 21.12 14.06 -3.33
CA SER A 475 21.44 14.91 -2.18
C SER A 475 21.26 14.16 -0.85
N GLY A 476 22.32 14.02 -0.06
CA GLY A 476 22.24 13.50 1.29
C GLY A 476 22.23 11.97 1.42
N LYS A 477 21.65 11.47 2.52
CA LYS A 477 21.60 10.05 2.82
C LYS A 477 20.62 9.34 1.87
N ARG A 478 21.11 8.33 1.17
CA ARG A 478 20.34 7.59 0.14
C ARG A 478 19.57 6.42 0.70
N VAL A 479 20.06 5.75 1.73
CA VAL A 479 19.50 4.53 2.31
C VAL A 479 19.12 4.79 3.76
N PHE A 480 17.87 4.47 4.10
CA PHE A 480 17.35 4.58 5.46
C PHE A 480 16.75 3.24 5.88
N ASP A 481 17.19 2.72 7.01
CA ASP A 481 16.51 1.62 7.66
C ASP A 481 15.19 2.12 8.26
N ALA A 482 14.08 1.56 7.81
CA ALA A 482 12.73 1.85 8.27
C ALA A 482 12.09 0.66 8.97
N THR A 483 12.84 -0.39 9.24
CA THR A 483 12.37 -1.64 9.86
C THR A 483 11.80 -1.39 11.26
N LYS A 484 12.43 -0.47 12.00
CA LYS A 484 11.99 -0.03 13.32
C LYS A 484 11.85 1.48 13.30
N VAL A 485 10.66 1.98 13.04
CA VAL A 485 10.35 3.40 13.20
C VAL A 485 9.80 3.56 14.61
N PRO A 486 10.46 4.29 15.50
CA PRO A 486 9.94 4.57 16.83
C PRO A 486 8.58 5.28 16.68
N ALA A 487 7.55 4.75 17.31
CA ALA A 487 6.19 5.28 17.20
C ALA A 487 5.98 6.53 18.08
N THR A 488 6.83 6.71 19.10
CA THR A 488 6.73 7.78 20.08
C THR A 488 8.04 8.55 20.23
N ALA A 489 7.96 9.78 20.78
CA ALA A 489 9.16 10.57 21.08
C ALA A 489 10.03 9.91 22.16
N GLU A 490 9.43 9.14 23.05
CA GLU A 490 10.11 8.39 24.13
C GLU A 490 10.94 7.25 23.56
N GLU A 491 10.36 6.43 22.66
CA GLU A 491 11.08 5.37 21.95
C GLU A 491 12.20 5.91 21.08
N LEU A 492 12.06 7.11 20.52
CA LEU A 492 13.09 7.78 19.74
C LEU A 492 14.27 8.22 20.63
N LEU A 493 13.98 8.64 21.85
CA LEU A 493 14.99 9.01 22.86
C LEU A 493 15.75 7.76 23.33
N GLU A 494 15.02 6.72 23.68
CA GLU A 494 15.56 5.42 24.12
C GLU A 494 16.46 4.79 23.05
N HIS A 495 16.04 4.83 21.78
CA HIS A 495 16.84 4.37 20.66
C HIS A 495 18.11 5.20 20.45
N ARG A 496 18.07 6.51 20.72
CA ARG A 496 19.24 7.39 20.66
C ARG A 496 20.20 7.12 21.81
N GLU A 497 19.69 6.98 23.03
CA GLU A 497 20.49 6.65 24.21
C GLU A 497 21.19 5.29 24.04
N MET A 498 20.48 4.28 23.55
CA MET A 498 21.05 2.96 23.23
C MET A 498 22.16 3.03 22.17
N LEU A 499 22.00 3.87 21.13
CA LEU A 499 23.05 4.10 20.12
C LEU A 499 24.28 4.77 20.72
N ASP A 500 24.12 5.70 21.64
CA ASP A 500 25.19 6.42 22.28
C ASP A 500 25.93 5.51 23.30
N GLU A 501 25.19 4.69 24.07
CA GLU A 501 25.81 3.64 24.93
C GLU A 501 26.60 2.62 24.12
N LEU A 502 26.10 2.17 22.98
CA LEU A 502 26.83 1.25 22.10
C LEU A 502 28.09 1.87 21.52
N LYS A 503 28.15 3.17 21.30
CA LYS A 503 29.35 3.89 20.87
C LYS A 503 30.39 3.98 22.01
N ASP A 504 29.91 4.21 23.24
CA ASP A 504 30.76 4.32 24.42
C ASP A 504 31.35 2.97 24.86
N LEU A 505 30.64 1.86 24.57
CA LEU A 505 31.12 0.50 24.81
C LEU A 505 32.14 0.02 23.76
N ALA A 506 32.34 0.74 22.66
CA ALA A 506 33.37 0.43 21.67
C ALA A 506 34.74 0.85 22.17
N PRO A 507 35.64 -0.08 22.54
CA PRO A 507 37.01 0.28 22.91
C PRO A 507 37.67 0.98 21.72
N LEU A 508 38.32 2.08 22.00
CA LEU A 508 39.14 2.83 21.04
C LEU A 508 40.11 1.88 20.30
N GLY A 509 39.77 1.55 19.06
CA GLY A 509 40.65 0.79 18.16
C GLY A 509 40.32 -0.68 17.95
N HIS A 510 39.20 -1.21 18.45
CA HIS A 510 38.78 -2.59 18.21
C HIS A 510 37.63 -2.72 17.22
N ASP A 511 37.66 -3.83 16.49
CA ASP A 511 36.84 -4.21 15.35
C ASP A 511 35.36 -3.80 15.42
N ASN A 512 34.94 -3.07 14.43
CA ASN A 512 33.55 -2.71 14.16
C ASN A 512 32.54 -3.91 14.16
N LEU A 513 33.07 -5.15 14.06
CA LEU A 513 32.28 -6.38 14.03
C LEU A 513 31.55 -6.67 15.35
N THR A 514 32.18 -6.45 16.51
CA THR A 514 31.56 -6.69 17.83
C THR A 514 30.48 -5.65 18.11
N LEU A 515 30.74 -4.42 17.71
CA LEU A 515 29.80 -3.32 17.83
C LEU A 515 28.56 -3.53 16.93
N GLN A 516 28.78 -3.99 15.70
CA GLN A 516 27.74 -4.36 14.77
C GLN A 516 26.95 -5.57 15.25
N ALA A 517 27.59 -6.59 15.81
CA ALA A 517 26.94 -7.76 16.36
C ALA A 517 26.04 -7.40 17.56
N ASN A 518 26.55 -6.57 18.49
CA ASN A 518 25.75 -6.09 19.61
C ASN A 518 24.59 -5.20 19.16
N ALA A 519 24.84 -4.23 18.29
CA ALA A 519 23.81 -3.37 17.74
C ALA A 519 22.74 -4.16 16.97
N SER A 520 23.13 -5.24 16.28
CA SER A 520 22.22 -6.16 15.61
C SER A 520 21.39 -6.99 16.61
N ALA A 521 22.03 -7.50 17.68
CA ALA A 521 21.37 -8.27 18.73
C ALA A 521 20.30 -7.43 19.47
N TYR A 522 20.59 -6.16 19.71
CA TYR A 522 19.62 -5.19 20.25
C TYR A 522 18.64 -4.64 19.22
N GLY A 523 18.79 -5.04 17.95
CA GLY A 523 17.93 -4.59 16.86
C GLY A 523 18.11 -3.11 16.49
N VAL A 524 19.23 -2.51 16.81
CA VAL A 524 19.59 -1.11 16.55
C VAL A 524 20.24 -0.96 15.17
N VAL A 525 20.92 -2.00 14.70
CA VAL A 525 21.55 -2.06 13.36
C VAL A 525 21.03 -3.31 12.64
N PRO A 526 20.79 -3.24 11.33
CA PRO A 526 20.39 -4.40 10.54
C PRO A 526 21.40 -5.55 10.66
N PRO A 527 20.96 -6.82 10.64
CA PRO A 527 21.86 -7.97 10.69
C PRO A 527 22.96 -7.96 9.60
N GLN A 528 22.69 -7.36 8.44
CA GLN A 528 23.65 -7.18 7.35
C GLN A 528 24.63 -6.02 7.56
N GLY A 529 24.57 -5.32 8.69
CA GLY A 529 25.40 -4.16 8.97
C GLY A 529 24.99 -2.91 8.19
N ASN A 530 25.95 -2.24 7.56
CA ASN A 530 25.66 -1.01 6.83
C ASN A 530 24.90 -1.28 5.53
N LEU A 531 23.60 -0.99 5.51
CA LEU A 531 22.74 -1.19 4.35
C LEU A 531 23.16 -0.42 3.09
N HIS A 532 23.99 0.62 3.22
CA HIS A 532 24.56 1.29 2.04
C HIS A 532 25.39 0.38 1.14
N GLN A 533 25.97 -0.68 1.71
CA GLN A 533 26.77 -1.66 0.95
C GLN A 533 25.91 -2.55 0.04
N LEU A 534 24.61 -2.63 0.32
CA LEU A 534 23.65 -3.39 -0.48
C LEU A 534 23.13 -2.60 -1.70
N LEU A 535 23.51 -1.32 -1.82
CA LEU A 535 23.09 -0.45 -2.93
C LEU A 535 24.14 -0.47 -4.04
N GLU A 536 23.76 -0.97 -5.20
CA GLU A 536 24.53 -0.96 -6.43
C GLU A 536 23.91 0.00 -7.46
N GLY A 537 24.70 0.93 -7.97
CA GLY A 537 24.22 1.92 -8.93
C GLY A 537 23.64 3.18 -8.28
N TRP A 538 23.08 4.05 -9.12
CA TRP A 538 22.45 5.32 -8.70
C TRP A 538 21.36 5.74 -9.68
N PHE A 539 20.40 6.49 -9.16
CA PHE A 539 19.34 7.08 -9.98
C PHE A 539 19.89 8.26 -10.79
N THR A 540 19.56 8.31 -12.07
CA THR A 540 20.10 9.30 -13.03
C THR A 540 19.06 10.21 -13.61
N ARG A 541 17.77 9.81 -13.58
CA ARG A 541 16.67 10.56 -14.20
C ARG A 541 15.52 10.77 -13.22
N PRO A 542 15.12 12.02 -12.99
CA PRO A 542 13.91 12.31 -12.21
C PRO A 542 12.66 11.98 -13.01
N ILE A 543 11.52 11.89 -12.33
CA ILE A 543 10.20 11.86 -12.96
C ILE A 543 9.95 13.22 -13.61
N PRO A 544 9.69 13.27 -14.92
CA PRO A 544 9.59 14.53 -15.64
C PRO A 544 8.46 15.41 -15.13
N ALA A 545 8.61 16.71 -15.27
CA ALA A 545 7.57 17.66 -14.94
C ALA A 545 6.41 17.58 -15.94
N LYS A 546 5.22 17.99 -15.52
CA LYS A 546 4.09 18.24 -16.41
C LYS A 546 4.48 19.25 -17.48
N PRO A 547 4.30 18.94 -18.78
CA PRO A 547 4.54 19.91 -19.85
C PRO A 547 3.62 21.13 -19.73
N SER A 548 4.11 22.30 -20.10
CA SER A 548 3.31 23.53 -20.06
C SER A 548 2.14 23.44 -21.04
N GLY A 549 0.93 23.73 -20.57
CA GLY A 549 -0.29 23.72 -21.37
C GLY A 549 -0.84 22.33 -21.74
N LEU A 550 -0.18 21.24 -21.35
CA LEU A 550 -0.63 19.87 -21.61
C LEU A 550 -0.99 19.15 -20.31
N PRO A 551 -1.80 18.10 -20.36
CA PRO A 551 -2.02 17.24 -19.20
C PRO A 551 -0.72 16.56 -18.76
N ALA A 552 -0.64 16.19 -17.50
CA ALA A 552 0.46 15.36 -17.00
C ALA A 552 0.45 14.01 -17.72
N GLN A 553 1.63 13.52 -18.06
CA GLN A 553 1.81 12.23 -18.71
C GLN A 553 2.31 11.20 -17.70
N GLU A 554 1.71 10.04 -17.72
CA GLU A 554 2.18 8.90 -16.96
C GLU A 554 3.45 8.35 -17.60
N VAL A 555 4.44 8.07 -16.77
CA VAL A 555 5.70 7.43 -17.16
C VAL A 555 5.92 6.17 -16.35
N ASN A 556 6.51 5.16 -16.95
CA ASN A 556 6.75 3.89 -16.33
C ASN A 556 8.20 3.77 -15.85
N VAL A 557 8.38 3.30 -14.61
CA VAL A 557 9.67 2.93 -14.03
C VAL A 557 9.70 1.40 -13.96
N ALA A 558 10.61 0.78 -14.70
CA ALA A 558 10.78 -0.67 -14.66
C ALA A 558 11.34 -1.10 -13.31
N VAL A 559 10.81 -2.20 -12.80
CA VAL A 559 11.20 -2.77 -11.50
C VAL A 559 11.24 -4.28 -11.57
N SER A 560 12.04 -4.90 -10.69
CA SER A 560 12.04 -6.34 -10.51
C SER A 560 12.33 -6.69 -9.05
N ILE A 561 11.75 -7.80 -8.59
CA ILE A 561 11.98 -8.38 -7.27
C ILE A 561 12.39 -9.83 -7.49
N SER A 562 13.55 -10.23 -6.98
CA SER A 562 14.02 -11.61 -7.02
C SER A 562 14.20 -12.17 -5.61
N GLY A 563 13.90 -13.46 -5.42
CA GLY A 563 13.94 -14.13 -4.11
C GLY A 563 12.95 -13.54 -3.10
N GLY A 564 11.85 -12.96 -3.60
CA GLY A 564 10.79 -12.37 -2.79
C GLY A 564 9.70 -13.37 -2.39
N ASN A 565 8.73 -12.89 -1.62
CA ASN A 565 7.50 -13.60 -1.27
C ASN A 565 6.31 -12.61 -1.28
N SER A 566 5.11 -13.05 -0.90
CA SER A 566 3.89 -12.22 -0.88
C SER A 566 3.97 -10.94 -0.03
N ASN A 567 4.96 -10.81 0.85
CA ASN A 567 5.20 -9.59 1.62
C ASN A 567 6.15 -8.63 0.89
N SER A 568 6.87 -9.11 -0.11
CA SER A 568 7.87 -8.34 -0.85
C SER A 568 7.20 -7.34 -1.77
N ARG A 569 7.57 -6.07 -1.65
CA ARG A 569 6.98 -5.01 -2.47
C ARG A 569 7.87 -3.77 -2.52
N ILE A 570 7.70 -3.01 -3.57
CA ILE A 570 8.28 -1.69 -3.79
C ILE A 570 7.15 -0.67 -3.74
N ILE A 571 7.22 0.30 -2.84
CA ILE A 571 6.33 1.45 -2.83
C ILE A 571 7.13 2.66 -3.31
N ALA A 572 6.74 3.20 -4.45
CA ALA A 572 7.28 4.46 -4.95
C ALA A 572 6.40 5.63 -4.51
N SER A 573 6.98 6.63 -3.91
CA SER A 573 6.28 7.84 -3.48
C SER A 573 7.04 9.09 -3.91
N GLY A 574 6.30 10.12 -4.31
CA GLY A 574 6.90 11.38 -4.69
C GLY A 574 5.93 12.54 -4.58
N THR A 575 6.41 13.64 -4.05
CA THR A 575 5.63 14.87 -3.87
C THR A 575 5.77 15.73 -5.12
N PRO A 576 4.68 16.00 -5.87
CA PRO A 576 4.72 16.97 -6.98
C PRO A 576 5.07 18.36 -6.46
N LEU A 577 5.90 19.06 -7.21
CA LEU A 577 6.35 20.42 -6.87
C LEU A 577 5.91 21.43 -7.90
N ARG A 578 5.47 22.60 -7.45
CA ARG A 578 5.14 23.76 -8.29
C ARG A 578 5.83 25.03 -7.80
N ARG A 579 6.23 25.86 -8.76
CA ARG A 579 6.72 27.23 -8.47
C ARG A 579 5.60 28.20 -8.12
N TRP A 580 4.39 27.88 -8.53
CA TRP A 580 3.17 28.70 -8.41
C TRP A 580 1.99 27.80 -8.02
N PRO A 581 1.16 28.16 -7.02
CA PRO A 581 0.10 27.28 -6.53
C PRO A 581 -1.14 27.20 -7.45
N GLN A 582 -1.17 27.97 -8.52
CA GLN A 582 -2.27 28.02 -9.51
C GLN A 582 -1.88 27.38 -10.84
#